data_35eec23d1f3f8b8e5c36a6a197fa81df
#
_entry.id   35eec23d1f3f8b8e5c36a6a197fa81df
#
_cell.length_a   1.000
_cell.length_b   1.000
_cell.length_c   1.000
_cell.angle_alpha   90.00
_cell.angle_beta   90.00
_cell.angle_gamma   90.00
#
_symmetry.space_group_name_H-M   'P 1'
#
loop_
_entity.id
_entity.type
_entity.pdbx_description
1 polymer ?
#
loop_
_entity_poly.entity_id
_entity_poly.type
_entity_poly.pdbx_seq_one_letter_code
_entity_poly.pdbx_strand_id
1 'polypeptide(L)'
;MRFTYMLYFAMMFAISGCSCNRKGGKYIDQGEIHYDIDYKGKFAYPTEALPRNLIVSFKDNKILFEMTGLANSGIINLTNPENGIFDTYYNFFGVKKYYYSGKEGEIFPGFEAMEGMEIKKTSRTQQICGYDCKNAVVTFKKDKDKVYNIWYTNDIDVKNPNVSTPFSEIDGVLMSFFFIMGKSEMHFMAESVFNKEIPDEVFERKADFVRISKSDMVEMMNEMMEEGRD
;
A
#
# COMPACT_ATOMS: atom_id res chain seq x y z
N MET A 1 -56.71 10.39 -40.10
CA MET A 1 -55.71 9.35 -39.83
C MET A 1 -54.36 10.03 -39.57
N ARG A 2 -53.96 10.21 -38.31
CA ARG A 2 -52.66 10.80 -37.95
C ARG A 2 -51.87 9.73 -37.19
N PHE A 3 -50.79 9.23 -37.80
CA PHE A 3 -49.85 8.30 -37.19
C PHE A 3 -48.87 9.10 -36.38
N THR A 4 -48.83 8.87 -35.08
CA THR A 4 -47.89 9.43 -34.11
C THR A 4 -46.76 8.42 -33.92
N TYR A 5 -45.55 8.73 -34.44
CA TYR A 5 -44.37 7.94 -34.18
C TYR A 5 -43.79 8.31 -32.81
N MET A 6 -43.82 7.33 -31.90
CA MET A 6 -43.23 7.42 -30.57
C MET A 6 -41.78 6.97 -30.68
N LEU A 7 -40.85 7.92 -30.62
CA LEU A 7 -39.39 7.67 -30.58
C LEU A 7 -39.02 7.20 -29.17
N TYR A 8 -38.63 5.94 -29.04
CA TYR A 8 -37.95 5.44 -27.86
C TYR A 8 -36.46 5.82 -27.90
N PHE A 9 -36.09 6.77 -27.06
CA PHE A 9 -34.68 7.12 -26.82
C PHE A 9 -34.11 6.12 -25.82
N ALA A 10 -33.42 5.08 -26.30
CA ALA A 10 -32.70 4.14 -25.45
C ALA A 10 -31.41 4.85 -24.97
N MET A 11 -31.42 5.27 -23.71
CA MET A 11 -30.27 5.84 -23.02
C MET A 11 -29.29 4.69 -22.69
N MET A 12 -28.28 4.49 -23.56
CA MET A 12 -27.15 3.61 -23.26
C MET A 12 -26.32 4.23 -22.12
N PHE A 13 -26.45 3.67 -20.94
CA PHE A 13 -25.49 3.88 -19.87
C PHE A 13 -24.18 3.19 -20.28
N ALA A 14 -23.20 3.98 -20.73
CA ALA A 14 -21.83 3.53 -20.85
C ALA A 14 -21.29 3.33 -19.43
N ILE A 15 -21.27 2.08 -18.96
CA ILE A 15 -20.51 1.67 -17.77
C ILE A 15 -19.05 1.78 -18.21
N SER A 16 -18.36 2.83 -17.74
CA SER A 16 -16.91 2.94 -17.84
C SER A 16 -16.33 1.83 -16.95
N GLY A 17 -16.18 0.65 -17.52
CA GLY A 17 -15.50 -0.46 -16.89
C GLY A 17 -14.03 -0.10 -16.74
N CYS A 18 -13.58 -0.02 -15.49
CA CYS A 18 -12.16 -0.05 -15.16
C CYS A 18 -11.56 -1.27 -15.85
N SER A 19 -10.71 -1.05 -16.84
CA SER A 19 -10.07 -2.11 -17.62
C SER A 19 -8.94 -2.70 -16.79
N CYS A 20 -9.27 -3.58 -15.84
CA CYS A 20 -8.27 -4.45 -15.23
C CYS A 20 -7.78 -5.43 -16.32
N ASN A 21 -6.57 -5.25 -16.78
CA ASN A 21 -5.98 -6.07 -17.84
C ASN A 21 -5.56 -7.43 -17.27
N ARG A 22 -6.50 -8.36 -17.15
CA ARG A 22 -6.29 -9.73 -16.63
C ARG A 22 -5.58 -10.57 -17.68
N LYS A 23 -4.25 -10.62 -17.64
CA LYS A 23 -3.45 -11.66 -18.28
C LYS A 23 -2.76 -12.48 -17.20
N GLY A 24 -3.37 -13.54 -16.75
CA GLY A 24 -2.73 -14.48 -15.83
C GLY A 24 -3.74 -15.33 -15.07
N GLY A 25 -3.37 -16.54 -14.75
CA GLY A 25 -4.17 -17.46 -13.95
C GLY A 25 -4.45 -16.95 -12.54
N LYS A 26 -5.30 -17.67 -11.83
CA LYS A 26 -5.82 -17.33 -10.50
C LYS A 26 -4.73 -17.23 -9.40
N TYR A 27 -3.56 -17.79 -9.65
CA TYR A 27 -2.42 -17.79 -8.72
C TYR A 27 -1.19 -17.23 -9.41
N ILE A 28 -0.61 -16.17 -8.84
CA ILE A 28 0.66 -15.60 -9.28
C ILE A 28 1.60 -15.51 -8.08
N ASP A 29 2.85 -15.86 -8.28
CA ASP A 29 3.93 -15.90 -7.29
C ASP A 29 4.94 -14.76 -7.46
N GLN A 30 4.83 -14.01 -8.56
CA GLN A 30 5.63 -12.80 -8.82
C GLN A 30 4.84 -11.80 -9.66
N GLY A 31 5.17 -10.52 -9.48
CA GLY A 31 4.52 -9.45 -10.22
C GLY A 31 4.55 -8.11 -9.52
N GLU A 32 3.71 -7.21 -9.98
CA GLU A 32 3.50 -5.89 -9.37
C GLU A 32 2.02 -5.63 -9.12
N ILE A 33 1.76 -4.90 -8.04
CA ILE A 33 0.45 -4.31 -7.75
C ILE A 33 0.63 -2.80 -7.68
N HIS A 34 -0.18 -2.08 -8.43
CA HIS A 34 -0.22 -0.63 -8.39
C HIS A 34 -1.44 -0.18 -7.62
N TYR A 35 -1.24 0.74 -6.68
CA TYR A 35 -2.30 1.30 -5.84
C TYR A 35 -2.40 2.80 -6.05
N ASP A 36 -3.62 3.30 -6.11
CA ASP A 36 -3.91 4.72 -5.91
C ASP A 36 -3.85 5.06 -4.42
N ILE A 37 -3.47 6.31 -4.12
CA ILE A 37 -3.35 6.81 -2.75
C ILE A 37 -4.31 7.98 -2.55
N ASP A 38 -5.27 7.81 -1.65
CA ASP A 38 -6.16 8.88 -1.19
C ASP A 38 -5.70 9.38 0.19
N TYR A 39 -5.27 10.63 0.23
CA TYR A 39 -4.74 11.28 1.42
C TYR A 39 -5.85 11.94 2.23
N LYS A 40 -5.93 11.64 3.54
CA LYS A 40 -6.87 12.23 4.48
C LYS A 40 -6.13 13.00 5.57
N GLY A 41 -6.64 14.18 5.89
CA GLY A 41 -6.04 15.03 6.92
C GLY A 41 -5.21 16.18 6.36
N LYS A 42 -4.31 16.70 7.20
CA LYS A 42 -3.42 17.80 6.85
C LYS A 42 -1.98 17.28 6.73
N PHE A 43 -1.29 17.75 5.73
CA PHE A 43 0.08 17.38 5.41
C PHE A 43 0.98 18.61 5.41
N ALA A 44 2.27 18.40 5.73
CA ALA A 44 3.28 19.44 5.69
C ALA A 44 3.51 20.03 4.29
N TYR A 45 3.21 19.25 3.27
CA TYR A 45 3.37 19.61 1.86
C TYR A 45 2.03 19.59 1.12
N PRO A 46 1.87 20.36 0.04
CA PRO A 46 0.72 20.24 -0.85
C PRO A 46 0.57 18.79 -1.34
N THR A 47 -0.65 18.29 -1.43
CA THR A 47 -0.92 16.90 -1.85
C THR A 47 -0.38 16.59 -3.25
N GLU A 48 -0.21 17.60 -4.09
CA GLU A 48 0.39 17.49 -5.42
C GLU A 48 1.88 17.13 -5.38
N ALA A 49 2.56 17.41 -4.26
CA ALA A 49 3.98 17.06 -4.06
C ALA A 49 4.16 15.68 -3.44
N LEU A 50 3.09 15.10 -2.89
CA LEU A 50 3.12 13.77 -2.29
C LEU A 50 3.11 12.67 -3.35
N PRO A 51 3.59 11.46 -3.03
CA PRO A 51 3.44 10.28 -3.89
C PRO A 51 1.98 10.07 -4.27
N ARG A 52 1.69 9.79 -5.54
CA ARG A 52 0.33 9.49 -5.99
C ARG A 52 0.04 8.01 -6.06
N ASN A 53 1.08 7.21 -6.14
CA ASN A 53 0.99 5.78 -6.31
C ASN A 53 1.89 5.07 -5.31
N LEU A 54 1.43 3.90 -4.87
CA LEU A 54 2.26 2.89 -4.25
C LEU A 54 2.42 1.75 -5.26
N ILE A 55 3.64 1.31 -5.50
CA ILE A 55 3.94 0.11 -6.28
C ILE A 55 4.47 -0.95 -5.33
N VAL A 56 3.88 -2.13 -5.37
CA VAL A 56 4.33 -3.29 -4.61
C VAL A 56 4.83 -4.34 -5.59
N SER A 57 6.15 -4.54 -5.64
CA SER A 57 6.75 -5.66 -6.37
C SER A 57 6.89 -6.85 -5.45
N PHE A 58 6.59 -8.05 -5.94
CA PHE A 58 6.70 -9.29 -5.17
C PHE A 58 7.21 -10.44 -6.01
N LYS A 59 7.94 -11.36 -5.37
CA LYS A 59 8.41 -12.62 -5.93
C LYS A 59 8.66 -13.59 -4.79
N ASP A 60 8.02 -14.77 -4.82
CA ASP A 60 8.07 -15.74 -3.73
C ASP A 60 7.69 -15.11 -2.38
N ASN A 61 8.67 -14.96 -1.49
CA ASN A 61 8.49 -14.33 -0.16
C ASN A 61 9.11 -12.93 -0.07
N LYS A 62 9.57 -12.37 -1.19
CA LYS A 62 10.23 -11.06 -1.26
C LYS A 62 9.21 -10.01 -1.64
N ILE A 63 9.25 -8.87 -0.98
CA ILE A 63 8.31 -7.77 -1.22
C ILE A 63 9.06 -6.45 -1.16
N LEU A 64 8.78 -5.59 -2.12
CA LEU A 64 9.23 -4.22 -2.15
C LEU A 64 8.01 -3.29 -2.26
N PHE A 65 7.79 -2.45 -1.24
CA PHE A 65 6.84 -1.35 -1.26
C PHE A 65 7.58 -0.08 -1.68
N GLU A 66 7.15 0.56 -2.75
CA GLU A 66 7.72 1.82 -3.22
C GLU A 66 6.65 2.90 -3.30
N MET A 67 6.66 3.80 -2.32
CA MET A 67 5.81 4.98 -2.29
C MET A 67 6.69 6.20 -2.56
N THR A 68 6.88 6.52 -3.83
CA THR A 68 7.78 7.58 -4.27
C THR A 68 7.09 8.61 -5.12
N GLY A 69 7.43 9.87 -4.92
CA GLY A 69 6.90 11.01 -5.65
C GLY A 69 7.97 11.76 -6.44
N LEU A 70 7.87 13.08 -6.41
CA LEU A 70 8.74 13.97 -7.16
C LEU A 70 10.23 13.75 -6.79
N ALA A 71 11.09 13.68 -7.80
CA ALA A 71 12.53 13.41 -7.65
C ALA A 71 12.84 12.14 -6.83
N ASN A 72 12.00 11.11 -6.95
CA ASN A 72 12.07 9.86 -6.19
C ASN A 72 12.06 10.06 -4.66
N SER A 73 11.53 11.18 -4.19
CA SER A 73 11.33 11.38 -2.76
C SER A 73 10.24 10.45 -2.23
N GLY A 74 10.45 9.87 -1.06
CA GLY A 74 9.47 8.97 -0.46
C GLY A 74 10.06 7.88 0.41
N ILE A 75 9.25 6.87 0.62
CA ILE A 75 9.53 5.75 1.52
C ILE A 75 9.52 4.45 0.71
N ILE A 76 10.50 3.60 0.99
CA ILE A 76 10.61 2.27 0.42
C ILE A 76 10.78 1.28 1.56
N ASN A 77 9.93 0.24 1.60
CA ASN A 77 10.09 -0.86 2.53
C ASN A 77 10.45 -2.13 1.75
N LEU A 78 11.55 -2.75 2.12
CA LEU A 78 12.07 -3.95 1.48
C LEU A 78 12.09 -5.11 2.47
N THR A 79 11.42 -6.19 2.10
CA THR A 79 11.43 -7.48 2.80
C THR A 79 12.01 -8.54 1.90
N ASN A 80 13.13 -9.13 2.31
CA ASN A 80 13.74 -10.30 1.71
C ASN A 80 14.21 -11.23 2.83
N PRO A 81 13.35 -12.14 3.30
CA PRO A 81 13.66 -13.03 4.43
C PRO A 81 14.85 -13.96 4.18
N GLU A 82 15.06 -14.38 2.93
CA GLU A 82 16.17 -15.27 2.54
C GLU A 82 17.53 -14.63 2.83
N ASN A 83 17.63 -13.31 2.65
CA ASN A 83 18.84 -12.53 2.89
C ASN A 83 18.83 -11.78 4.23
N GLY A 84 17.81 -11.98 5.07
CA GLY A 84 17.65 -11.28 6.34
C GLY A 84 17.49 -9.76 6.18
N ILE A 85 16.84 -9.31 5.08
CA ILE A 85 16.63 -7.90 4.79
C ILE A 85 15.21 -7.52 5.20
N PHE A 86 15.09 -6.55 6.11
CA PHE A 86 13.85 -5.93 6.57
C PHE A 86 14.14 -4.43 6.71
N ASP A 87 14.31 -3.76 5.57
CA ASP A 87 14.86 -2.41 5.51
C ASP A 87 13.76 -1.39 5.16
N THR A 88 13.82 -0.24 5.82
CA THR A 88 13.07 0.96 5.46
C THR A 88 14.04 2.01 4.92
N TYR A 89 13.79 2.48 3.72
CA TYR A 89 14.56 3.54 3.06
C TYR A 89 13.73 4.82 3.02
N TYR A 90 14.38 5.91 3.28
CA TYR A 90 13.85 7.26 3.16
C TYR A 90 14.73 8.09 2.23
N ASN A 91 14.11 8.63 1.20
CA ASN A 91 14.77 9.51 0.24
C ASN A 91 14.07 10.87 0.21
N PHE A 92 14.79 11.93 0.55
CA PHE A 92 14.27 13.28 0.49
C PHE A 92 14.94 14.04 -0.66
N PHE A 93 14.25 14.13 -1.79
CA PHE A 93 14.65 14.83 -3.02
C PHE A 93 16.08 14.48 -3.52
N GLY A 94 16.54 13.27 -3.24
CA GLY A 94 17.90 12.83 -3.61
C GLY A 94 19.04 13.40 -2.76
N VAL A 95 18.74 14.33 -1.86
CA VAL A 95 19.75 15.00 -1.02
C VAL A 95 20.01 14.23 0.27
N LYS A 96 18.94 13.72 0.90
CA LYS A 96 19.03 12.92 2.12
C LYS A 96 18.55 11.50 1.81
N LYS A 97 19.46 10.55 1.88
CA LYS A 97 19.21 9.13 1.63
C LYS A 97 19.60 8.33 2.86
N TYR A 98 18.62 7.86 3.60
CA TYR A 98 18.82 7.11 4.83
C TYR A 98 18.11 5.78 4.79
N TYR A 99 18.63 4.79 5.50
CA TYR A 99 17.92 3.54 5.71
C TYR A 99 18.04 3.05 7.15
N TYR A 100 17.00 2.38 7.61
CA TYR A 100 16.97 1.58 8.82
C TYR A 100 16.86 0.10 8.44
N SER A 101 17.66 -0.76 9.09
CA SER A 101 17.61 -2.21 8.91
C SER A 101 17.06 -2.85 10.19
N GLY A 102 15.83 -3.34 10.13
CA GLY A 102 15.13 -4.02 11.20
C GLY A 102 15.36 -5.53 11.22
N LYS A 103 14.45 -6.24 11.88
CA LYS A 103 14.43 -7.70 12.01
C LYS A 103 13.09 -8.25 11.53
N GLU A 104 13.04 -9.55 11.25
CA GLU A 104 11.80 -10.23 10.92
C GLU A 104 10.75 -10.03 12.02
N GLY A 105 9.53 -9.66 11.62
CA GLY A 105 8.41 -9.38 12.53
C GLY A 105 8.50 -8.05 13.25
N GLU A 106 9.57 -7.30 13.08
CA GLU A 106 9.64 -5.92 13.55
C GLU A 106 8.85 -5.01 12.62
N ILE A 107 7.91 -4.25 13.18
CA ILE A 107 7.13 -3.28 12.41
C ILE A 107 8.05 -2.17 11.90
N PHE A 108 7.96 -1.87 10.62
CA PHE A 108 8.70 -0.80 9.97
C PHE A 108 8.47 0.56 10.67
N PRO A 109 9.47 1.45 10.67
CA PRO A 109 9.30 2.81 11.19
C PRO A 109 8.15 3.56 10.50
N GLY A 110 7.51 4.47 11.25
CA GLY A 110 6.43 5.33 10.75
C GLY A 110 5.02 4.81 11.04
N PHE A 111 4.87 3.59 11.58
CA PHE A 111 3.55 3.01 11.89
C PHE A 111 3.18 3.07 13.38
N GLU A 112 3.88 3.87 14.17
CA GLU A 112 3.68 3.98 15.63
C GLU A 112 2.24 4.44 15.96
N ALA A 113 1.64 5.27 15.10
CA ALA A 113 0.25 5.73 15.26
C ALA A 113 -0.79 4.60 15.11
N MET A 114 -0.39 3.45 14.55
CA MET A 114 -1.24 2.26 14.40
C MET A 114 -1.10 1.26 15.56
N GLU A 115 -0.33 1.59 16.59
CA GLU A 115 -0.19 0.74 17.77
C GLU A 115 -1.51 0.57 18.50
N GLY A 116 -1.81 -0.67 18.93
CA GLY A 116 -3.06 -1.01 19.61
C GLY A 116 -4.25 -1.19 18.69
N MET A 117 -4.00 -1.33 17.39
CA MET A 117 -4.98 -1.73 16.39
C MET A 117 -5.50 -3.14 16.68
N GLU A 118 -6.80 -3.36 16.46
CA GLU A 118 -7.47 -4.66 16.56
C GLU A 118 -8.07 -5.02 15.20
N ILE A 119 -7.78 -6.22 14.71
CA ILE A 119 -8.25 -6.70 13.41
C ILE A 119 -9.28 -7.82 13.61
N LYS A 120 -10.45 -7.67 13.01
CA LYS A 120 -11.49 -8.69 13.02
C LYS A 120 -11.86 -9.10 11.60
N LYS A 121 -11.47 -10.32 11.19
CA LYS A 121 -11.87 -10.91 9.90
C LYS A 121 -13.39 -11.09 9.87
N THR A 122 -14.00 -10.81 8.71
CA THR A 122 -15.45 -10.94 8.50
C THR A 122 -15.77 -11.93 7.39
N SER A 123 -17.04 -12.23 7.16
CA SER A 123 -17.50 -13.09 6.05
C SER A 123 -17.75 -12.33 4.75
N ARG A 124 -17.56 -11.01 4.73
CA ARG A 124 -17.79 -10.22 3.52
C ARG A 124 -16.70 -10.48 2.48
N THR A 125 -17.12 -10.51 1.24
CA THR A 125 -16.23 -10.68 0.08
C THR A 125 -16.57 -9.65 -0.99
N GLN A 126 -15.58 -9.30 -1.80
CA GLN A 126 -15.75 -8.52 -3.03
C GLN A 126 -14.63 -8.83 -4.01
N GLN A 127 -14.76 -8.41 -5.25
CA GLN A 127 -13.68 -8.49 -6.23
C GLN A 127 -12.97 -7.15 -6.36
N ILE A 128 -11.61 -7.20 -6.33
CA ILE A 128 -10.74 -6.06 -6.63
C ILE A 128 -9.71 -6.54 -7.65
N CYS A 129 -9.58 -5.83 -8.75
CA CYS A 129 -8.69 -6.20 -9.87
C CYS A 129 -8.91 -7.65 -10.38
N GLY A 130 -10.12 -8.18 -10.24
CA GLY A 130 -10.48 -9.54 -10.64
C GLY A 130 -10.04 -10.65 -9.67
N TYR A 131 -9.54 -10.31 -8.49
CA TYR A 131 -9.22 -11.22 -7.39
C TYR A 131 -10.34 -11.26 -6.36
N ASP A 132 -10.63 -12.45 -5.83
CA ASP A 132 -11.59 -12.60 -4.75
C ASP A 132 -10.96 -12.13 -3.43
N CYS A 133 -11.51 -11.06 -2.86
CA CYS A 133 -11.00 -10.45 -1.64
C CYS A 133 -11.91 -10.71 -0.46
N LYS A 134 -11.30 -10.99 0.69
CA LYS A 134 -11.93 -11.11 1.99
C LYS A 134 -11.81 -9.80 2.74
N ASN A 135 -12.76 -9.52 3.62
CA ASN A 135 -12.78 -8.31 4.42
C ASN A 135 -12.29 -8.56 5.85
N ALA A 136 -11.59 -7.57 6.40
CA ALA A 136 -11.44 -7.43 7.84
C ALA A 136 -11.77 -5.99 8.25
N VAL A 137 -12.27 -5.86 9.48
CA VAL A 137 -12.56 -4.58 10.14
C VAL A 137 -11.44 -4.29 11.12
N VAL A 138 -10.93 -3.08 11.06
CA VAL A 138 -9.88 -2.57 11.93
C VAL A 138 -10.46 -1.51 12.85
N THR A 139 -10.19 -1.63 14.14
CA THR A 139 -10.58 -0.66 15.19
C THR A 139 -9.38 -0.35 16.05
N PHE A 140 -9.45 0.71 16.83
CA PHE A 140 -8.41 1.13 17.76
C PHE A 140 -8.93 1.13 19.20
N LYS A 141 -8.14 0.59 20.15
CA LYS A 141 -8.52 0.57 21.59
C LYS A 141 -8.78 1.96 22.13
N LYS A 142 -7.99 2.95 21.71
CA LYS A 142 -8.06 4.33 22.19
C LYS A 142 -9.10 5.17 21.47
N ASP A 143 -9.57 4.76 20.29
CA ASP A 143 -10.52 5.51 19.45
C ASP A 143 -11.47 4.52 18.78
N LYS A 144 -12.51 4.11 19.50
CA LYS A 144 -13.48 3.11 19.04
C LYS A 144 -14.40 3.60 17.92
N ASP A 145 -14.47 4.91 17.72
CA ASP A 145 -15.28 5.51 16.65
C ASP A 145 -14.58 5.41 15.29
N LYS A 146 -13.26 5.23 15.29
CA LYS A 146 -12.49 4.94 14.08
C LYS A 146 -12.61 3.48 13.68
N VAL A 147 -13.34 3.24 12.62
CA VAL A 147 -13.58 1.91 12.05
C VAL A 147 -13.18 1.90 10.59
N TYR A 148 -12.24 1.06 10.24
CA TYR A 148 -11.73 0.91 8.88
C TYR A 148 -12.05 -0.46 8.32
N ASN A 149 -12.28 -0.52 7.02
CA ASN A 149 -12.40 -1.77 6.28
C ASN A 149 -11.15 -1.98 5.46
N ILE A 150 -10.57 -3.17 5.57
CA ILE A 150 -9.48 -3.60 4.70
C ILE A 150 -9.92 -4.81 3.88
N TRP A 151 -9.32 -4.98 2.72
CA TRP A 151 -9.60 -6.08 1.82
C TRP A 151 -8.30 -6.74 1.41
N TYR A 152 -8.27 -8.06 1.45
CA TYR A 152 -7.08 -8.84 1.14
C TYR A 152 -7.44 -10.09 0.35
N THR A 153 -6.50 -10.60 -0.44
CA THR A 153 -6.67 -11.81 -1.24
C THR A 153 -5.62 -12.86 -0.90
N ASN A 154 -6.01 -14.14 -0.96
CA ASN A 154 -5.10 -15.28 -0.92
C ASN A 154 -4.87 -15.88 -2.33
N ASP A 155 -5.37 -15.24 -3.38
CA ASP A 155 -5.19 -15.66 -4.77
C ASP A 155 -3.83 -15.21 -5.36
N ILE A 156 -3.06 -14.43 -4.61
CA ILE A 156 -1.67 -14.04 -4.90
C ILE A 156 -0.78 -14.82 -3.92
N ASP A 157 0.14 -15.64 -4.43
CA ASP A 157 0.94 -16.58 -3.63
C ASP A 157 2.21 -15.91 -3.09
N VAL A 158 2.03 -15.12 -2.05
CA VAL A 158 3.12 -14.51 -1.27
C VAL A 158 2.96 -14.94 0.18
N LYS A 159 3.98 -15.54 0.76
CA LYS A 159 3.96 -15.96 2.17
C LYS A 159 4.23 -14.76 3.07
N ASN A 160 3.43 -14.64 4.14
CA ASN A 160 3.56 -13.59 5.15
C ASN A 160 3.74 -12.17 4.54
N PRO A 161 2.87 -11.74 3.61
CA PRO A 161 3.08 -10.49 2.86
C PRO A 161 3.12 -9.25 3.75
N ASN A 162 2.64 -9.36 4.99
CA ASN A 162 2.49 -8.23 5.91
C ASN A 162 3.38 -8.34 7.16
N VAL A 163 4.41 -9.21 7.16
CA VAL A 163 5.19 -9.59 8.35
C VAL A 163 5.78 -8.41 9.14
N SER A 164 6.16 -7.34 8.47
CA SER A 164 6.74 -6.13 9.09
C SER A 164 5.82 -4.91 9.01
N THR A 165 4.52 -5.14 8.84
CA THR A 165 3.48 -4.09 8.82
C THR A 165 2.54 -4.24 10.01
N PRO A 166 1.73 -3.23 10.34
CA PRO A 166 0.67 -3.35 11.35
C PRO A 166 -0.37 -4.45 11.05
N PHE A 167 -0.43 -4.92 9.82
CA PHE A 167 -1.36 -5.96 9.35
C PHE A 167 -0.79 -7.38 9.38
N SER A 168 0.21 -7.66 10.22
CA SER A 168 0.88 -8.98 10.29
C SER A 168 -0.06 -10.16 10.58
N GLU A 169 -1.26 -9.90 11.16
CA GLU A 169 -2.31 -10.92 11.38
C GLU A 169 -3.10 -11.28 10.11
N ILE A 170 -2.90 -10.55 9.00
CA ILE A 170 -3.53 -10.81 7.70
C ILE A 170 -2.60 -11.66 6.87
N ASP A 171 -3.04 -12.87 6.56
CA ASP A 171 -2.33 -13.91 5.83
C ASP A 171 -2.47 -13.82 4.30
N GLY A 172 -2.96 -12.71 3.77
CA GLY A 172 -3.15 -12.46 2.35
C GLY A 172 -2.64 -11.08 1.93
N VAL A 173 -2.48 -10.91 0.62
CA VAL A 173 -2.04 -9.64 0.04
C VAL A 173 -3.14 -8.60 0.18
N LEU A 174 -2.81 -7.45 0.75
CA LEU A 174 -3.75 -6.34 0.93
C LEU A 174 -4.08 -5.70 -0.41
N MET A 175 -5.38 -5.62 -0.74
CA MET A 175 -5.88 -5.01 -1.99
C MET A 175 -6.54 -3.66 -1.75
N SER A 176 -7.04 -3.42 -0.55
CA SER A 176 -7.47 -2.11 -0.08
C SER A 176 -7.19 -2.02 1.41
N PHE A 177 -6.46 -1.01 1.83
CA PHE A 177 -6.00 -0.83 3.19
C PHE A 177 -5.68 0.64 3.48
N PHE A 178 -5.17 0.93 4.66
CA PHE A 178 -4.78 2.28 5.06
C PHE A 178 -3.50 2.23 5.90
N PHE A 179 -2.80 3.36 5.93
CA PHE A 179 -1.76 3.63 6.91
C PHE A 179 -2.02 4.96 7.61
N ILE A 180 -1.66 5.03 8.89
CA ILE A 180 -1.63 6.26 9.67
C ILE A 180 -0.18 6.52 10.04
N MET A 181 0.35 7.66 9.60
CA MET A 181 1.68 8.15 9.93
C MET A 181 1.53 9.51 10.61
N GLY A 182 1.96 9.63 11.87
CA GLY A 182 1.69 10.83 12.67
C GLY A 182 0.19 11.12 12.77
N LYS A 183 -0.27 12.23 12.21
CA LYS A 183 -1.68 12.66 12.16
C LYS A 183 -2.35 12.44 10.80
N SER A 184 -1.61 11.93 9.85
CA SER A 184 -2.03 11.81 8.45
C SER A 184 -2.45 10.39 8.14
N GLU A 185 -3.53 10.23 7.39
CA GLU A 185 -4.05 8.95 6.92
C GLU A 185 -3.86 8.84 5.41
N MET A 186 -3.41 7.69 4.97
CA MET A 186 -3.28 7.32 3.56
C MET A 186 -4.13 6.08 3.32
N HIS A 187 -5.04 6.13 2.35
CA HIS A 187 -5.88 5.01 1.95
C HIS A 187 -5.41 4.51 0.60
N PHE A 188 -5.20 3.22 0.51
CA PHE A 188 -4.67 2.53 -0.66
C PHE A 188 -5.75 1.64 -1.27
N MET A 189 -5.90 1.74 -2.59
CA MET A 189 -6.77 0.88 -3.39
C MET A 189 -6.01 0.31 -4.57
N ALA A 190 -5.94 -1.00 -4.68
CA ALA A 190 -5.32 -1.63 -5.85
C ALA A 190 -6.11 -1.29 -7.12
N GLU A 191 -5.42 -0.72 -8.10
CA GLU A 191 -5.96 -0.38 -9.41
C GLU A 191 -5.61 -1.41 -10.47
N SER A 192 -4.43 -2.03 -10.35
CA SER A 192 -3.97 -3.03 -11.30
C SER A 192 -3.01 -4.03 -10.66
N VAL A 193 -3.03 -5.25 -11.18
CA VAL A 193 -2.12 -6.34 -10.82
C VAL A 193 -1.50 -6.87 -12.11
N PHE A 194 -0.18 -6.88 -12.16
CA PHE A 194 0.59 -7.33 -13.31
C PHE A 194 1.34 -8.61 -12.97
N ASN A 195 0.99 -9.70 -13.65
CA ASN A 195 1.80 -10.91 -13.64
C ASN A 195 2.97 -10.70 -14.62
N LYS A 196 4.15 -10.42 -14.08
CA LYS A 196 5.38 -10.19 -14.84
C LYS A 196 6.58 -10.71 -14.09
N GLU A 197 7.64 -11.02 -14.81
CA GLU A 197 8.91 -11.39 -14.21
C GLU A 197 9.52 -10.21 -13.46
N ILE A 198 9.96 -10.46 -12.22
CA ILE A 198 10.65 -9.49 -11.38
C ILE A 198 12.09 -9.97 -11.19
N PRO A 199 13.10 -9.18 -11.61
CA PRO A 199 14.50 -9.51 -11.37
C PRO A 199 14.82 -9.58 -9.87
N ASP A 200 15.68 -10.51 -9.46
CA ASP A 200 16.03 -10.68 -8.04
C ASP A 200 16.75 -9.46 -7.45
N GLU A 201 17.44 -8.70 -8.28
CA GLU A 201 18.14 -7.46 -7.92
C GLU A 201 17.21 -6.39 -7.34
N VAL A 202 15.91 -6.45 -7.68
CA VAL A 202 14.87 -5.56 -7.14
C VAL A 202 14.77 -5.69 -5.62
N PHE A 203 15.06 -6.90 -5.10
CA PHE A 203 14.97 -7.26 -3.69
C PHE A 203 16.31 -7.26 -2.96
N GLU A 204 17.34 -6.69 -3.58
CA GLU A 204 18.63 -6.47 -2.95
C GLU A 204 18.66 -5.14 -2.18
N ARG A 205 19.60 -5.07 -1.21
CA ARG A 205 19.80 -3.85 -0.43
C ARG A 205 20.24 -2.70 -1.34
N LYS A 206 19.54 -1.58 -1.23
CA LYS A 206 19.82 -0.39 -2.06
C LYS A 206 21.14 0.24 -1.65
N ALA A 207 22.00 0.52 -2.65
CA ALA A 207 23.23 1.27 -2.48
C ALA A 207 22.97 2.76 -2.21
N ASP A 208 23.99 3.50 -1.78
CA ASP A 208 24.00 4.95 -1.60
C ASP A 208 23.05 5.50 -0.51
N PHE A 209 22.62 4.64 0.43
CA PHE A 209 21.88 5.05 1.61
C PHE A 209 22.73 4.95 2.86
N VAL A 210 22.63 5.92 3.76
CA VAL A 210 23.32 5.96 5.04
C VAL A 210 22.45 5.28 6.10
N ARG A 211 23.03 4.32 6.84
CA ARG A 211 22.31 3.64 7.92
C ARG A 211 22.12 4.56 9.11
N ILE A 212 20.91 4.58 9.66
CA ILE A 212 20.55 5.34 10.85
C ILE A 212 19.80 4.46 11.86
N SER A 213 19.57 5.00 13.05
CA SER A 213 18.75 4.34 14.07
C SER A 213 17.25 4.35 13.71
N LYS A 214 16.47 3.46 14.36
CA LYS A 214 14.99 3.47 14.21
C LYS A 214 14.40 4.79 14.67
N SER A 215 14.87 5.32 15.80
CA SER A 215 14.39 6.60 16.34
C SER A 215 14.59 7.76 15.38
N ASP A 216 15.78 7.85 14.77
CA ASP A 216 16.07 8.92 13.82
C ASP A 216 15.21 8.79 12.55
N MET A 217 14.96 7.54 12.09
CA MET A 217 14.07 7.28 10.96
C MET A 217 12.63 7.71 11.27
N VAL A 218 12.11 7.35 12.44
CA VAL A 218 10.76 7.73 12.89
C VAL A 218 10.62 9.25 13.01
N GLU A 219 11.64 9.93 13.58
CA GLU A 219 11.64 11.39 13.71
C GLU A 219 11.56 12.06 12.34
N MET A 220 12.41 11.65 11.39
CA MET A 220 12.39 12.20 10.03
C MET A 220 11.07 11.96 9.30
N MET A 221 10.47 10.77 9.46
CA MET A 221 9.18 10.45 8.83
C MET A 221 8.06 11.30 9.43
N ASN A 222 8.07 11.51 10.74
CA ASN A 222 7.10 12.38 11.42
C ASN A 222 7.24 13.84 10.98
N GLU A 223 8.47 14.36 10.88
CA GLU A 223 8.71 15.72 10.37
C GLU A 223 8.18 15.93 8.95
N MET A 224 8.26 14.91 8.10
CA MET A 224 7.71 14.95 6.74
C MET A 224 6.18 14.99 6.73
N MET A 225 5.54 14.32 7.69
CA MET A 225 4.08 14.17 7.75
C MET A 225 3.40 15.23 8.64
N GLU A 226 4.15 15.88 9.51
CA GLU A 226 3.61 16.96 10.35
C GLU A 226 3.50 18.27 9.56
N GLU A 227 2.41 19.00 9.80
CA GLU A 227 2.21 20.37 9.34
C GLU A 227 3.41 21.23 9.79
N GLY A 228 4.06 21.93 8.85
CA GLY A 228 5.20 22.81 9.17
C GLY A 228 4.87 23.66 10.40
N ARG A 229 5.78 23.62 11.35
CA ARG A 229 5.66 24.49 12.54
C ARG A 229 5.72 25.93 12.07
N ASP A 230 4.62 26.65 12.25
CA ASP A 230 4.56 28.11 12.15
C ASP A 230 5.54 28.79 13.12
#